data_806056092a18fa8d614a4943890d4e6c
#
_entry.id   806056092a18fa8d614a4943890d4e6c
#
_cell.length_a   1.000
_cell.length_b   1.000
_cell.length_c   1.000
_cell.angle_alpha   90.00
_cell.angle_beta   90.00
_cell.angle_gamma   90.00
#
_symmetry.space_group_name_H-M   'P 1'
#
loop_
_entity.id
_entity.type
_entity.pdbx_description
1 polymer ?
#
loop_
_entity_poly.entity_id
_entity_poly.type
_entity_poly.pdbx_seq_one_letter_code
_entity_poly.pdbx_strand_id
1 'polypeptide(L)'
;MSTRHAVVVAAVVVVAASVLVTAVVAAGFDWSRSSDELNAALAEGEPTQVAQIAAAEGLPARGVYAQLTPTGHFCLSDAPLDNPNMGGGGCNAADDPLGGKNLSVSLAYDGGPGLDAVRDARLIGLAIRGVSSVRVLMTDASWRTVKLKNAKLGAGLFKAFGYRFRRSDLKRGIGPAAVVAFDASDAEIGRQATGIG
;
A
#
# COMPACT_ATOMS: atom_id res chain seq x y z
N MET A 1 47.53 16.41 -25.88
CA MET A 1 46.80 15.16 -25.64
C MET A 1 45.47 15.49 -24.98
N SER A 2 44.49 15.06 -25.53
CA SER A 2 43.15 15.52 -25.81
C SER A 2 42.19 15.43 -24.61
N THR A 3 41.63 16.57 -24.22
CA THR A 3 40.57 16.73 -23.20
C THR A 3 39.18 16.16 -23.62
N ARG A 4 39.11 15.44 -24.75
CA ARG A 4 37.84 14.92 -25.31
C ARG A 4 37.43 13.55 -24.74
N HIS A 5 38.34 12.80 -24.07
CA HIS A 5 38.01 11.47 -23.53
C HIS A 5 37.44 11.49 -22.12
N ALA A 6 37.61 12.58 -21.36
CA ALA A 6 37.09 12.68 -20.00
C ALA A 6 35.56 12.95 -19.91
N VAL A 7 35.00 13.58 -20.95
CA VAL A 7 33.58 13.98 -20.98
C VAL A 7 32.66 12.77 -21.30
N VAL A 8 33.14 11.81 -22.09
CA VAL A 8 32.33 10.65 -22.52
C VAL A 8 32.17 9.63 -21.39
N VAL A 9 33.17 9.49 -20.51
CA VAL A 9 33.11 8.54 -19.40
C VAL A 9 32.16 9.02 -18.29
N ALA A 10 32.06 10.34 -18.05
CA ALA A 10 31.15 10.90 -17.05
C ALA A 10 29.66 10.78 -17.46
N ALA A 11 29.35 10.88 -18.77
CA ALA A 11 27.98 10.76 -19.25
C ALA A 11 27.44 9.31 -19.18
N VAL A 12 28.29 8.30 -19.35
CA VAL A 12 27.86 6.88 -19.29
C VAL A 12 27.59 6.43 -17.86
N VAL A 13 28.33 6.96 -16.87
CA VAL A 13 28.13 6.60 -15.44
C VAL A 13 26.84 7.20 -14.89
N VAL A 14 26.44 8.40 -15.33
CA VAL A 14 25.20 9.06 -14.88
C VAL A 14 23.96 8.35 -15.43
N VAL A 15 24.01 7.84 -16.67
CA VAL A 15 22.88 7.11 -17.27
C VAL A 15 22.71 5.73 -16.63
N ALA A 16 23.80 5.03 -16.25
CA ALA A 16 23.72 3.74 -15.57
C ALA A 16 23.19 3.85 -14.14
N ALA A 17 23.49 4.95 -13.42
CA ALA A 17 22.95 5.20 -12.08
C ALA A 17 21.45 5.54 -12.08
N SER A 18 20.96 6.19 -13.11
CA SER A 18 19.55 6.57 -13.23
C SER A 18 18.63 5.38 -13.57
N VAL A 19 19.14 4.36 -14.25
CA VAL A 19 18.37 3.15 -14.59
C VAL A 19 18.30 2.18 -13.39
N LEU A 20 19.27 2.20 -12.47
CA LEU A 20 19.29 1.33 -11.29
C LEU A 20 18.36 1.82 -10.16
N VAL A 21 18.02 3.10 -10.10
CA VAL A 21 17.11 3.66 -9.08
C VAL A 21 15.64 3.36 -9.40
N THR A 22 15.28 3.20 -10.67
CA THR A 22 13.90 2.86 -11.08
C THR A 22 13.54 1.38 -10.93
N ALA A 23 14.51 0.48 -10.79
CA ALA A 23 14.25 -0.97 -10.68
C ALA A 23 14.03 -1.47 -9.23
N VAL A 24 14.30 -0.67 -8.21
CA VAL A 24 14.19 -1.09 -6.78
C VAL A 24 12.83 -0.75 -6.17
N VAL A 25 11.99 0.05 -6.82
CA VAL A 25 10.68 0.50 -6.28
C VAL A 25 9.54 -0.48 -6.59
N ALA A 26 9.75 -1.49 -7.43
CA ALA A 26 8.70 -2.39 -7.93
C ALA A 26 8.59 -3.76 -7.22
N ALA A 27 9.32 -4.00 -6.13
CA ALA A 27 9.30 -5.29 -5.45
C ALA A 27 8.38 -5.29 -4.23
N GLY A 28 7.06 -5.11 -4.44
CA GLY A 28 6.19 -5.06 -3.28
C GLY A 28 4.71 -5.34 -3.49
N PHE A 29 4.21 -5.20 -4.66
CA PHE A 29 2.87 -5.63 -5.07
C PHE A 29 2.93 -5.88 -6.56
N ASP A 30 2.46 -7.02 -7.01
CA ASP A 30 2.42 -7.31 -8.44
C ASP A 30 1.29 -6.51 -9.11
N TRP A 31 1.62 -5.29 -9.52
CA TRP A 31 0.73 -4.39 -10.26
C TRP A 31 0.47 -4.85 -11.70
N SER A 32 1.07 -5.98 -12.13
CA SER A 32 0.95 -6.48 -13.50
C SER A 32 -0.39 -7.17 -13.77
N ARG A 33 -1.18 -7.45 -12.72
CA ARG A 33 -2.50 -8.05 -12.91
C ARG A 33 -3.49 -7.01 -13.41
N SER A 34 -4.19 -7.36 -14.45
CA SER A 34 -5.31 -6.55 -14.96
C SER A 34 -6.39 -6.41 -13.90
N SER A 35 -7.13 -5.31 -13.93
CA SER A 35 -8.28 -5.09 -13.04
C SER A 35 -9.28 -6.25 -13.12
N ASP A 36 -9.36 -6.91 -14.27
CA ASP A 36 -10.28 -8.03 -14.51
C ASP A 36 -9.80 -9.31 -13.81
N GLU A 37 -8.50 -9.60 -13.79
CA GLU A 37 -7.94 -10.74 -13.05
C GLU A 37 -8.07 -10.54 -11.54
N LEU A 38 -7.90 -9.31 -11.04
CA LEU A 38 -8.13 -9.00 -9.64
C LEU A 38 -9.60 -9.15 -9.27
N ASN A 39 -10.51 -8.63 -10.09
CA ASN A 39 -11.95 -8.74 -9.87
C ASN A 39 -12.41 -10.21 -9.93
N ALA A 40 -11.87 -11.04 -10.84
CA ALA A 40 -12.14 -12.45 -10.90
C ALA A 40 -11.66 -13.18 -9.63
N ALA A 41 -10.44 -12.89 -9.16
CA ALA A 41 -9.90 -13.46 -7.93
C ALA A 41 -10.71 -13.04 -6.69
N LEU A 42 -11.21 -11.80 -6.64
CA LEU A 42 -12.07 -11.30 -5.56
C LEU A 42 -13.48 -11.91 -5.58
N ALA A 43 -13.95 -12.39 -6.73
CA ALA A 43 -15.27 -13.03 -6.88
C ALA A 43 -15.31 -14.49 -6.40
N GLU A 44 -14.17 -15.15 -6.18
CA GLU A 44 -14.08 -16.60 -5.91
C GLU A 44 -14.26 -17.01 -4.45
N GLY A 45 -14.58 -16.14 -3.53
CA GLY A 45 -14.82 -16.47 -2.13
C GLY A 45 -15.66 -15.40 -1.42
N GLU A 46 -15.97 -15.61 -0.14
CA GLU A 46 -16.67 -14.60 0.64
C GLU A 46 -15.66 -13.65 1.31
N PRO A 47 -15.67 -12.35 0.97
CA PRO A 47 -14.80 -11.36 1.59
C PRO A 47 -15.19 -11.13 3.06
N THR A 48 -14.22 -11.22 3.96
CA THR A 48 -14.39 -10.96 5.39
C THR A 48 -13.87 -9.56 5.73
N GLN A 49 -14.70 -8.73 6.35
CA GLN A 49 -14.27 -7.41 6.79
C GLN A 49 -13.29 -7.51 7.97
N VAL A 50 -12.06 -7.04 7.79
CA VAL A 50 -10.97 -7.10 8.78
C VAL A 50 -10.64 -5.75 9.40
N ALA A 51 -10.92 -4.65 8.69
CA ALA A 51 -10.78 -3.28 9.20
C ALA A 51 -11.81 -2.36 8.51
N GLN A 52 -11.76 -1.07 8.84
CA GLN A 52 -12.64 -0.06 8.27
C GLN A 52 -11.89 1.26 8.10
N ILE A 53 -12.16 1.91 6.99
CA ILE A 53 -11.75 3.28 6.70
C ILE A 53 -12.93 4.18 7.08
N ALA A 54 -12.69 5.13 7.99
CA ALA A 54 -13.74 6.03 8.47
C ALA A 54 -14.28 6.92 7.36
N ALA A 55 -15.55 7.30 7.48
CA ALA A 55 -16.13 8.38 6.68
C ALA A 55 -15.41 9.70 6.99
N ALA A 56 -15.17 10.50 5.98
CA ALA A 56 -14.55 11.82 6.13
C ALA A 56 -14.87 12.72 4.93
N GLU A 57 -14.98 14.02 5.17
CA GLU A 57 -15.08 15.05 4.12
C GLU A 57 -16.17 14.78 3.06
N GLY A 58 -17.32 14.26 3.49
CA GLY A 58 -18.45 13.90 2.60
C GLY A 58 -18.31 12.56 1.89
N LEU A 59 -17.22 11.84 2.11
CA LEU A 59 -17.01 10.50 1.55
C LEU A 59 -17.49 9.43 2.55
N PRO A 60 -18.18 8.36 2.08
CA PRO A 60 -18.68 7.30 2.94
C PRO A 60 -17.53 6.48 3.56
N ALA A 61 -17.83 5.80 4.66
CA ALA A 61 -16.93 4.77 5.20
C ALA A 61 -16.80 3.62 4.21
N ARG A 62 -15.62 2.95 4.26
CA ARG A 62 -15.36 1.76 3.44
C ARG A 62 -14.84 0.62 4.31
N GLY A 63 -15.11 -0.60 3.92
CA GLY A 63 -14.53 -1.79 4.54
C GLY A 63 -13.14 -2.09 3.97
N VAL A 64 -12.29 -2.69 4.80
CA VAL A 64 -11.10 -3.41 4.36
C VAL A 64 -11.44 -4.89 4.47
N TYR A 65 -11.40 -5.59 3.36
CA TYR A 65 -11.82 -6.97 3.26
C TYR A 65 -10.64 -7.86 2.95
N ALA A 66 -10.59 -9.00 3.63
CA ALA A 66 -9.67 -10.08 3.35
C ALA A 66 -10.44 -11.25 2.77
N GLN A 67 -9.88 -11.89 1.76
CA GLN A 67 -10.48 -13.01 1.05
C GLN A 67 -9.42 -14.06 0.78
N LEU A 68 -9.75 -15.32 1.09
CA LEU A 68 -8.96 -16.47 0.70
C LEU A 68 -9.65 -17.13 -0.48
N THR A 69 -8.98 -17.16 -1.63
CA THR A 69 -9.55 -17.72 -2.84
C THR A 69 -9.35 -19.23 -2.89
N PRO A 70 -10.22 -19.99 -3.57
CA PRO A 70 -10.04 -21.43 -3.83
C PRO A 70 -8.74 -21.75 -4.58
N THR A 71 -8.20 -20.79 -5.32
CA THR A 71 -6.94 -20.93 -6.05
C THR A 71 -5.69 -20.71 -5.18
N GLY A 72 -5.86 -20.59 -3.86
CA GLY A 72 -4.75 -20.44 -2.92
C GLY A 72 -4.12 -19.05 -2.88
N HIS A 73 -4.90 -18.00 -3.17
CA HIS A 73 -4.47 -16.61 -3.00
C HIS A 73 -5.15 -15.96 -1.80
N PHE A 74 -4.41 -15.11 -1.14
CA PHE A 74 -4.89 -14.20 -0.12
C PHE A 74 -5.01 -12.80 -0.72
N CYS A 75 -6.21 -12.24 -0.74
CA CYS A 75 -6.49 -10.93 -1.29
C CYS A 75 -6.88 -9.95 -0.18
N LEU A 76 -6.40 -8.71 -0.26
CA LEU A 76 -6.81 -7.60 0.56
C LEU A 76 -7.35 -6.49 -0.32
N SER A 77 -8.56 -6.01 -0.04
CA SER A 77 -9.22 -4.96 -0.83
C SER A 77 -9.88 -3.91 0.05
N ASP A 78 -10.10 -2.71 -0.48
CA ASP A 78 -11.03 -1.73 0.08
C ASP A 78 -12.28 -1.65 -0.79
N ALA A 79 -13.45 -1.71 -0.18
CA ALA A 79 -14.72 -1.71 -0.88
C ALA A 79 -15.79 -0.90 -0.12
N PRO A 80 -16.87 -0.47 -0.78
CA PRO A 80 -18.06 0.03 -0.11
C PRO A 80 -18.59 -0.99 0.90
N LEU A 81 -19.15 -0.51 2.03
CA LEU A 81 -19.67 -1.41 3.07
C LEU A 81 -20.87 -2.24 2.62
N ASP A 82 -21.63 -1.73 1.68
CA ASP A 82 -22.81 -2.37 1.09
C ASP A 82 -22.50 -3.26 -0.12
N ASN A 83 -21.27 -3.18 -0.64
CA ASN A 83 -20.83 -4.00 -1.78
C ASN A 83 -19.34 -4.39 -1.67
N PRO A 84 -18.99 -5.43 -0.88
CA PRO A 84 -17.61 -5.83 -0.63
C PRO A 84 -16.88 -6.37 -1.88
N ASN A 85 -17.61 -6.73 -2.93
CA ASN A 85 -17.04 -7.23 -4.19
C ASN A 85 -16.65 -6.11 -5.18
N MET A 86 -17.03 -4.85 -4.90
CA MET A 86 -16.67 -3.69 -5.70
C MET A 86 -15.46 -2.96 -5.12
N GLY A 87 -14.36 -3.67 -4.90
CA GLY A 87 -13.16 -3.13 -4.30
C GLY A 87 -11.95 -3.14 -5.22
N GLY A 88 -10.97 -2.33 -4.87
CA GLY A 88 -9.61 -2.40 -5.41
C GLY A 88 -8.66 -2.92 -4.34
N GLY A 89 -7.66 -3.70 -4.74
CA GLY A 89 -6.72 -4.27 -3.79
C GLY A 89 -5.62 -5.08 -4.45
N GLY A 90 -5.01 -5.99 -3.71
CA GLY A 90 -3.98 -6.89 -4.21
C GLY A 90 -4.04 -8.26 -3.57
N CYS A 91 -3.46 -9.24 -4.23
CA CYS A 91 -3.40 -10.62 -3.78
C CYS A 91 -1.96 -11.11 -3.69
N ASN A 92 -1.67 -11.92 -2.66
CA ASN A 92 -0.43 -12.66 -2.48
C ASN A 92 -0.76 -14.17 -2.37
N ALA A 93 0.24 -15.03 -2.30
CA ALA A 93 0.04 -16.44 -1.99
C ALA A 93 -0.60 -16.60 -0.60
N ALA A 94 -1.49 -17.57 -0.43
CA ALA A 94 -2.24 -17.73 0.81
C ALA A 94 -1.38 -18.16 2.00
N ASP A 95 -0.29 -18.86 1.75
CA ASP A 95 0.71 -19.28 2.74
C ASP A 95 1.68 -18.14 3.11
N ASP A 96 1.75 -17.08 2.29
CA ASP A 96 2.54 -15.88 2.55
C ASP A 96 1.77 -14.59 2.24
N PRO A 97 0.77 -14.22 3.05
CA PRO A 97 -0.08 -13.05 2.81
C PRO A 97 0.68 -11.71 2.82
N LEU A 98 1.88 -11.68 3.36
CA LEU A 98 2.72 -10.49 3.47
C LEU A 98 3.89 -10.47 2.47
N GLY A 99 4.06 -11.51 1.65
CA GLY A 99 5.16 -11.61 0.68
C GLY A 99 6.54 -11.61 1.36
N GLY A 100 6.71 -12.38 2.44
CA GLY A 100 7.96 -12.46 3.22
C GLY A 100 8.29 -11.22 4.05
N LYS A 101 7.34 -10.29 4.24
CA LYS A 101 7.56 -9.02 4.93
C LYS A 101 6.81 -8.94 6.26
N ASN A 102 7.21 -8.02 7.13
CA ASN A 102 6.48 -7.72 8.37
C ASN A 102 5.27 -6.80 8.16
N LEU A 103 5.19 -6.16 7.00
CA LEU A 103 4.19 -5.18 6.61
C LEU A 103 3.93 -5.28 5.10
N SER A 104 2.66 -5.32 4.71
CA SER A 104 2.21 -5.22 3.33
C SER A 104 1.13 -4.14 3.23
N VAL A 105 1.28 -3.21 2.29
CA VAL A 105 0.34 -2.11 2.10
C VAL A 105 -0.01 -1.91 0.64
N SER A 106 -1.23 -1.45 0.41
CA SER A 106 -1.74 -1.02 -0.88
C SER A 106 -2.34 0.37 -0.77
N LEU A 107 -2.09 1.20 -1.77
CA LEU A 107 -2.70 2.51 -1.95
C LEU A 107 -3.78 2.42 -3.01
N ALA A 108 -4.96 2.96 -2.69
CA ALA A 108 -6.04 3.17 -3.63
C ALA A 108 -6.36 4.66 -3.69
N TYR A 109 -6.62 5.19 -4.87
CA TYR A 109 -7.01 6.58 -5.03
C TYR A 109 -8.01 6.73 -6.18
N ASP A 110 -8.95 7.65 -5.97
CA ASP A 110 -9.94 8.05 -6.96
C ASP A 110 -9.64 9.49 -7.38
N GLY A 111 -9.52 9.72 -8.68
CA GLY A 111 -9.25 11.06 -9.23
C GLY A 111 -8.35 11.03 -10.46
N GLY A 112 -7.85 12.21 -10.83
CA GLY A 112 -6.94 12.39 -11.95
C GLY A 112 -5.46 12.21 -11.58
N PRO A 113 -4.57 12.36 -12.55
CA PRO A 113 -3.13 12.34 -12.30
C PRO A 113 -2.70 13.56 -11.45
N GLY A 114 -1.82 13.31 -10.48
CA GLY A 114 -1.35 14.32 -9.53
C GLY A 114 -2.16 14.37 -8.23
N LEU A 115 -1.49 14.67 -7.13
CA LEU A 115 -2.09 14.67 -5.79
C LEU A 115 -3.25 15.67 -5.63
N ASP A 116 -3.17 16.81 -6.29
CA ASP A 116 -4.19 17.87 -6.27
C ASP A 116 -5.50 17.46 -6.95
N ALA A 117 -5.43 16.55 -7.93
CA ALA A 117 -6.58 16.00 -8.64
C ALA A 117 -7.21 14.79 -7.93
N VAL A 118 -6.54 14.22 -6.90
CA VAL A 118 -7.05 13.09 -6.13
C VAL A 118 -8.23 13.55 -5.26
N ARG A 119 -9.35 12.87 -5.39
CA ARG A 119 -10.57 13.13 -4.60
C ARG A 119 -10.62 12.33 -3.32
N ASP A 120 -10.15 11.09 -3.35
CA ASP A 120 -10.08 10.16 -2.23
C ASP A 120 -8.82 9.33 -2.35
N ALA A 121 -7.95 9.38 -1.35
CA ALA A 121 -6.77 8.52 -1.25
C ALA A 121 -6.86 7.68 0.01
N ARG A 122 -6.65 6.39 -0.14
CA ARG A 122 -6.81 5.41 0.91
C ARG A 122 -5.60 4.48 0.96
N LEU A 123 -5.24 4.09 2.17
CA LEU A 123 -4.22 3.09 2.46
C LEU A 123 -4.91 1.91 3.14
N ILE A 124 -4.65 0.72 2.67
CA ILE A 124 -5.02 -0.52 3.35
C ILE A 124 -3.80 -1.38 3.57
N GLY A 125 -3.80 -2.19 4.59
CA GLY A 125 -2.65 -3.06 4.81
C GLY A 125 -2.85 -4.10 5.90
N LEU A 126 -1.86 -4.99 5.92
CA LEU A 126 -1.65 -6.01 6.92
C LEU A 126 -0.25 -5.89 7.51
N ALA A 127 -0.13 -6.26 8.77
CA ALA A 127 1.15 -6.40 9.45
C ALA A 127 1.15 -7.68 10.28
N ILE A 128 2.34 -8.22 10.60
CA ILE A 128 2.47 -9.36 11.51
C ILE A 128 1.93 -9.01 12.91
N ARG A 129 1.59 -10.02 13.68
CA ARG A 129 1.07 -9.86 15.05
C ARG A 129 1.97 -9.02 15.97
N GLY A 130 3.31 -9.12 15.81
CA GLY A 130 4.30 -8.40 16.64
C GLY A 130 4.34 -6.89 16.44
N VAL A 131 3.66 -6.36 15.41
CA VAL A 131 3.55 -4.91 15.20
C VAL A 131 2.67 -4.28 16.26
N SER A 132 3.19 -3.29 16.97
CA SER A 132 2.45 -2.50 17.98
C SER A 132 1.83 -1.25 17.41
N SER A 133 2.52 -0.59 16.46
CA SER A 133 1.99 0.58 15.78
C SER A 133 2.39 0.62 14.31
N VAL A 134 1.53 1.24 13.49
CA VAL A 134 1.82 1.58 12.10
C VAL A 134 1.67 3.09 11.96
N ARG A 135 2.65 3.72 11.34
CA ARG A 135 2.66 5.15 11.08
C ARG A 135 2.95 5.41 9.60
N VAL A 136 2.30 6.42 9.05
CA VAL A 136 2.56 6.90 7.69
C VAL A 136 3.45 8.12 7.79
N LEU A 137 4.61 8.06 7.16
CA LEU A 137 5.47 9.21 6.92
C LEU A 137 4.94 9.95 5.69
N MET A 138 4.66 11.22 5.84
CA MET A 138 4.21 12.08 4.75
C MET A 138 5.39 12.78 4.07
N THR A 139 5.17 13.30 2.87
CA THR A 139 6.23 14.01 2.09
C THR A 139 6.72 15.31 2.76
N ASP A 140 5.93 15.88 3.69
CA ASP A 140 6.32 17.03 4.53
C ASP A 140 7.03 16.61 5.82
N ALA A 141 7.49 15.37 5.92
CA ALA A 141 8.10 14.75 7.10
C ALA A 141 7.17 14.62 8.33
N SER A 142 5.90 14.94 8.22
CA SER A 142 4.93 14.70 9.29
C SER A 142 4.52 13.23 9.37
N TRP A 143 4.07 12.80 10.56
CA TRP A 143 3.61 11.45 10.79
C TRP A 143 2.10 11.37 11.00
N ARG A 144 1.49 10.29 10.54
CA ARG A 144 0.09 9.94 10.80
C ARG A 144 0.04 8.55 11.40
N THR A 145 -0.58 8.42 12.57
CA THR A 145 -0.79 7.11 13.20
C THR A 145 -2.02 6.43 12.61
N VAL A 146 -1.88 5.15 12.31
CA VAL A 146 -2.94 4.32 11.75
C VAL A 146 -3.51 3.42 12.84
N LYS A 147 -4.84 3.31 12.89
CA LYS A 147 -5.53 2.43 13.86
C LYS A 147 -5.45 0.99 13.40
N LEU A 148 -4.86 0.12 14.23
CA LEU A 148 -4.74 -1.30 13.98
C LEU A 148 -5.93 -2.08 14.55
N LYS A 149 -6.36 -3.13 13.85
CA LYS A 149 -7.32 -4.13 14.33
C LYS A 149 -6.70 -5.52 14.22
N ASN A 150 -6.94 -6.37 15.23
CA ASN A 150 -6.57 -7.77 15.15
C ASN A 150 -7.45 -8.46 14.09
N ALA A 151 -6.84 -9.22 13.22
CA ALA A 151 -7.49 -10.02 12.19
C ALA A 151 -6.98 -11.46 12.28
N LYS A 152 -7.91 -12.42 12.33
CA LYS A 152 -7.59 -13.84 12.22
C LYS A 152 -7.87 -14.25 10.77
N LEU A 153 -6.85 -14.70 10.06
CA LEU A 153 -6.93 -15.06 8.66
C LEU A 153 -6.33 -16.46 8.48
N GLY A 154 -7.17 -17.43 8.21
CA GLY A 154 -6.77 -18.84 8.27
C GLY A 154 -6.21 -19.22 9.64
N ALA A 155 -5.02 -19.78 9.68
CA ALA A 155 -4.29 -20.11 10.91
C ALA A 155 -3.48 -18.93 11.47
N GLY A 156 -3.34 -17.83 10.74
CA GLY A 156 -2.51 -16.68 11.10
C GLY A 156 -3.26 -15.60 11.88
N LEU A 157 -2.53 -14.91 12.76
CA LEU A 157 -2.99 -13.71 13.44
C LEU A 157 -2.22 -12.50 12.90
N PHE A 158 -2.95 -11.52 12.40
CA PHE A 158 -2.42 -10.31 11.78
C PHE A 158 -2.99 -9.06 12.43
N LYS A 159 -2.40 -7.92 12.09
CA LYS A 159 -2.97 -6.58 12.33
C LYS A 159 -3.42 -6.04 10.99
N ALA A 160 -4.73 -5.79 10.83
CA ALA A 160 -5.28 -5.16 9.65
C ALA A 160 -5.53 -3.68 9.91
N PHE A 161 -5.44 -2.86 8.88
CA PHE A 161 -5.70 -1.43 8.98
C PHE A 161 -6.20 -0.84 7.68
N GLY A 162 -6.91 0.29 7.84
CA GLY A 162 -7.29 1.17 6.74
C GLY A 162 -7.15 2.62 7.19
N TYR A 163 -6.72 3.49 6.30
CA TYR A 163 -6.52 4.91 6.55
C TYR A 163 -6.94 5.73 5.34
N ARG A 164 -7.60 6.87 5.57
CA ARG A 164 -7.94 7.84 4.53
C ARG A 164 -7.11 9.09 4.72
N PHE A 165 -6.48 9.55 3.66
CA PHE A 165 -5.72 10.80 3.66
C PHE A 165 -6.66 12.00 3.62
N ARG A 166 -6.27 13.08 4.32
CA ARG A 166 -7.05 14.32 4.30
C ARG A 166 -6.93 14.97 2.92
N ARG A 167 -8.05 15.36 2.34
CA ARG A 167 -8.07 16.05 1.06
C ARG A 167 -7.31 17.37 1.08
N SER A 168 -7.30 18.07 2.22
CA SER A 168 -6.52 19.29 2.42
C SER A 168 -5.01 19.05 2.32
N ASP A 169 -4.49 17.88 2.76
CA ASP A 169 -3.09 17.54 2.64
C ASP A 169 -2.76 17.25 1.15
N LEU A 170 -3.58 16.44 0.49
CA LEU A 170 -3.41 16.09 -0.94
C LEU A 170 -3.42 17.33 -1.84
N LYS A 171 -4.34 18.28 -1.62
CA LYS A 171 -4.39 19.55 -2.37
C LYS A 171 -3.15 20.41 -2.20
N ARG A 172 -2.41 20.25 -1.11
CA ARG A 172 -1.12 20.93 -0.86
C ARG A 172 0.07 20.14 -1.40
N GLY A 173 -0.15 19.04 -2.11
CA GLY A 173 0.90 18.15 -2.57
C GLY A 173 1.53 17.29 -1.46
N ILE A 174 0.87 17.18 -0.29
CA ILE A 174 1.34 16.36 0.83
C ILE A 174 0.71 14.99 0.72
N GLY A 175 1.50 14.03 0.28
CA GLY A 175 1.10 12.62 0.13
C GLY A 175 1.91 11.68 1.04
N PRO A 176 1.58 10.39 1.05
CA PRO A 176 2.37 9.40 1.77
C PRO A 176 3.72 9.17 1.09
N ALA A 177 4.80 9.17 1.87
CA ALA A 177 6.15 8.82 1.43
C ALA A 177 6.50 7.37 1.79
N ALA A 178 6.11 6.93 2.99
CA ALA A 178 6.33 5.55 3.43
C ALA A 178 5.32 5.15 4.52
N VAL A 179 5.08 3.85 4.65
CA VAL A 179 4.38 3.26 5.80
C VAL A 179 5.40 2.47 6.60
N VAL A 180 5.40 2.68 7.91
CA VAL A 180 6.40 2.11 8.82
C VAL A 180 5.70 1.39 9.95
N ALA A 181 6.14 0.16 10.22
CA ALA A 181 5.68 -0.67 11.32
C ALA A 181 6.72 -0.68 12.44
N PHE A 182 6.24 -0.54 13.67
CA PHE A 182 7.04 -0.52 14.89
C PHE A 182 6.58 -1.62 15.84
N ASP A 183 7.52 -2.17 16.59
CA ASP A 183 7.25 -3.10 17.69
C ASP A 183 6.86 -2.38 19.00
N ALA A 184 6.75 -3.14 20.09
CA ALA A 184 6.40 -2.60 21.40
C ALA A 184 7.48 -1.70 22.03
N SER A 185 8.71 -1.80 21.57
CA SER A 185 9.84 -0.94 22.00
C SER A 185 9.99 0.33 21.15
N ASP A 186 9.06 0.57 20.21
CA ASP A 186 9.11 1.63 19.20
C ASP A 186 10.29 1.47 18.20
N ALA A 187 10.83 0.26 18.06
CA ALA A 187 11.81 -0.05 17.04
C ALA A 187 11.10 -0.31 15.68
N GLU A 188 11.66 0.25 14.63
CA GLU A 188 11.18 -0.01 13.26
C GLU A 188 11.47 -1.46 12.88
N ILE A 189 10.43 -2.22 12.53
CA ILE A 189 10.52 -3.63 12.12
C ILE A 189 10.01 -3.88 10.70
N GLY A 190 9.50 -2.87 10.04
CA GLY A 190 9.07 -2.96 8.65
C GLY A 190 8.82 -1.60 8.04
N ARG A 191 9.18 -1.43 6.77
CA ARG A 191 8.97 -0.21 6.00
C ARG A 191 8.58 -0.55 4.57
N GLN A 192 7.59 0.16 4.05
CA GLN A 192 7.23 0.12 2.64
C GLN A 192 7.10 1.54 2.10
N ALA A 193 7.84 1.85 1.04
CA ALA A 193 7.68 3.11 0.32
C ALA A 193 6.32 3.12 -0.41
N THR A 194 5.70 4.29 -0.45
CA THR A 194 4.38 4.49 -1.05
C THR A 194 4.44 5.62 -2.07
N GLY A 195 5.28 5.52 -3.07
CA GLY A 195 5.44 6.60 -4.04
C GLY A 195 4.11 7.00 -4.71
N ILE A 196 3.53 8.13 -4.29
CA ILE A 196 2.71 8.99 -5.16
C ILE A 196 3.61 10.20 -5.44
N GLY A 197 4.46 10.08 -6.41
CA GLY A 197 5.35 11.14 -6.86
C GLY A 197 5.35 11.16 -8.35
#